data_fd48ae0fee2064ee9be1d8db78c12c66
#
_entry.id   fd48ae0fee2064ee9be1d8db78c12c66
#
_cell.length_a   1.000
_cell.length_b   1.000
_cell.length_c   1.000
_cell.angle_alpha   90.00
_cell.angle_beta   90.00
_cell.angle_gamma   90.00
#
_symmetry.space_group_name_H-M   'P 1'
#
loop_
_entity.id
_entity.type
_entity.pdbx_description
1 polymer ?
#
loop_
_entity_poly.entity_id
_entity_poly.type
_entity_poly.pdbx_seq_one_letter_code
_entity_poly.pdbx_strand_id
1 'polypeptide(L)'
;MTIEFIDIGDERLEVLRIAPERDGTALVFLHEGLGSVAGWRNFPRTLCDRLAAPGLVYSRRGYGRSTPLAESRGTDYLHREAWDVLPALLRRCDVLQPLLVGHSDGGSIALLYAARFDPRAIAVMAPHVFVEDITIAGILQARAAWDEGKLKQPLARVHDDPDGAFFGWNDVWLDPAFRAWNIEAELPPIRCPVLAIQGHDDQYATMEQLHRIARAVPATQLLKLRDCGHAPQRDQPEAVMQAIGKLHCRVKEAA
;
A
#
# COMPACT_ATOMS: atom_id res chain seq x y z
N MET A 1 -15.56 12.64 -7.97
CA MET A 1 -15.18 11.48 -7.12
C MET A 1 -16.44 10.67 -6.82
N THR A 2 -16.40 9.38 -7.07
CA THR A 2 -17.54 8.48 -6.84
C THR A 2 -17.06 7.26 -6.07
N ILE A 3 -17.76 6.92 -4.98
CA ILE A 3 -17.57 5.64 -4.27
C ILE A 3 -18.51 4.63 -4.92
N GLU A 4 -17.97 3.49 -5.25
CA GLU A 4 -18.67 2.33 -5.78
C GLU A 4 -18.21 1.06 -5.08
N PHE A 5 -18.91 -0.04 -5.31
CA PHE A 5 -18.53 -1.35 -4.81
C PHE A 5 -18.37 -2.31 -5.98
N ILE A 6 -17.24 -3.02 -6.00
CA ILE A 6 -16.88 -3.92 -7.10
C ILE A 6 -16.74 -5.34 -6.56
N ASP A 7 -17.45 -6.28 -7.20
CA ASP A 7 -17.39 -7.68 -6.85
C ASP A 7 -16.19 -8.36 -7.53
N ILE A 8 -15.34 -8.99 -6.72
CA ILE A 8 -14.20 -9.80 -7.13
C ILE A 8 -14.35 -11.18 -6.48
N GLY A 9 -14.85 -12.15 -7.23
CA GLY A 9 -15.22 -13.44 -6.67
C GLY A 9 -16.34 -13.31 -5.64
N ASP A 10 -16.07 -13.73 -4.41
CA ASP A 10 -16.96 -13.62 -3.24
C ASP A 10 -16.72 -12.34 -2.42
N GLU A 11 -15.78 -11.50 -2.83
CA GLU A 11 -15.43 -10.25 -2.16
C GLU A 11 -16.10 -9.05 -2.85
N ARG A 12 -16.68 -8.16 -2.06
CA ARG A 12 -17.20 -6.86 -2.51
C ARG A 12 -16.32 -5.77 -1.96
N LEU A 13 -15.58 -5.10 -2.84
CA LEU A 13 -14.56 -4.11 -2.47
C LEU A 13 -15.08 -2.69 -2.61
N GLU A 14 -14.87 -1.87 -1.58
CA GLU A 14 -15.08 -0.42 -1.62
C GLU A 14 -14.02 0.23 -2.51
N VAL A 15 -14.45 0.99 -3.50
CA VAL A 15 -13.59 1.65 -4.49
C VAL A 15 -13.97 3.12 -4.61
N LEU A 16 -12.98 4.01 -4.62
CA LEU A 16 -13.13 5.42 -4.92
C LEU A 16 -12.44 5.73 -6.24
N ARG A 17 -13.22 6.21 -7.23
CA ARG A 17 -12.68 6.78 -8.47
C ARG A 17 -12.48 8.28 -8.33
N ILE A 18 -11.31 8.74 -8.74
CA ILE A 18 -10.93 10.16 -8.76
C ILE A 18 -10.73 10.57 -10.21
N ALA A 19 -11.52 11.55 -10.65
CA ALA A 19 -11.44 12.12 -12.02
C ALA A 19 -11.32 11.04 -13.11
N PRO A 20 -12.25 10.06 -13.17
CA PRO A 20 -12.18 8.94 -14.13
C PRO A 20 -12.29 9.38 -15.59
N GLU A 21 -12.72 10.60 -15.83
CA GLU A 21 -12.81 11.24 -17.15
C GLU A 21 -11.46 11.71 -17.69
N ARG A 22 -10.40 11.72 -16.87
CA ARG A 22 -9.06 12.12 -17.31
C ARG A 22 -8.37 10.99 -18.05
N ASP A 23 -7.66 11.35 -19.10
CA ASP A 23 -6.79 10.44 -19.83
C ASP A 23 -5.44 10.24 -19.14
N GLY A 24 -4.75 9.16 -19.51
CA GLY A 24 -3.38 8.89 -19.07
C GLY A 24 -3.25 7.76 -18.06
N THR A 25 -2.06 7.66 -17.48
CA THR A 25 -1.73 6.60 -16.51
C THR A 25 -2.51 6.79 -15.20
N ALA A 26 -3.34 5.82 -14.86
CA ALA A 26 -4.08 5.83 -13.61
C ALA A 26 -3.15 5.63 -12.40
N LEU A 27 -3.36 6.44 -11.35
CA LEU A 27 -2.72 6.24 -10.05
C LEU A 27 -3.58 5.30 -9.22
N VAL A 28 -3.03 4.17 -8.80
CA VAL A 28 -3.76 3.19 -7.97
C VAL A 28 -3.14 3.14 -6.58
N PHE A 29 -3.94 3.43 -5.57
CA PHE A 29 -3.50 3.59 -4.18
C PHE A 29 -3.78 2.34 -3.36
N LEU A 30 -2.73 1.78 -2.77
CA LEU A 30 -2.71 0.56 -1.97
C LEU A 30 -2.41 0.92 -0.52
N HIS A 31 -3.39 0.74 0.38
CA HIS A 31 -3.30 1.20 1.76
C HIS A 31 -2.45 0.30 2.65
N GLU A 32 -2.04 0.84 3.80
CA GLU A 32 -1.30 0.14 4.87
C GLU A 32 -2.18 -0.88 5.63
N GLY A 33 -1.58 -1.54 6.63
CA GLY A 33 -2.19 -2.62 7.43
C GLY A 33 -3.51 -2.26 8.12
N LEU A 34 -3.71 -1.00 8.49
CA LEU A 34 -4.94 -0.50 9.11
C LEU A 34 -5.62 0.61 8.27
N GLY A 35 -5.29 0.68 7.00
CA GLY A 35 -5.80 1.68 6.07
C GLY A 35 -7.11 1.30 5.40
N SER A 36 -7.65 2.25 4.65
CA SER A 36 -8.88 2.12 3.86
C SER A 36 -8.96 3.27 2.85
N VAL A 37 -9.98 3.30 2.00
CA VAL A 37 -10.30 4.47 1.17
C VAL A 37 -10.35 5.74 2.02
N ALA A 38 -11.07 5.72 3.14
CA ALA A 38 -11.18 6.87 4.04
C ALA A 38 -9.86 7.19 4.77
N GLY A 39 -9.04 6.18 5.06
CA GLY A 39 -7.76 6.30 5.74
C GLY A 39 -6.72 7.13 4.98
N TRP A 40 -6.79 7.14 3.66
CA TRP A 40 -5.93 7.96 2.81
C TRP A 40 -6.20 9.47 2.92
N ARG A 41 -7.38 9.87 3.40
CA ARG A 41 -7.81 11.27 3.47
C ARG A 41 -7.72 11.96 2.09
N ASN A 42 -7.13 13.16 2.01
CA ASN A 42 -7.04 13.94 0.79
C ASN A 42 -5.82 13.62 -0.09
N PHE A 43 -4.87 12.81 0.37
CA PHE A 43 -3.62 12.59 -0.35
C PHE A 43 -3.82 12.08 -1.79
N PRO A 44 -4.66 11.05 -2.06
CA PRO A 44 -4.88 10.58 -3.43
C PRO A 44 -5.47 11.65 -4.34
N ARG A 45 -6.47 12.39 -3.85
CA ARG A 45 -7.10 13.48 -4.62
C ARG A 45 -6.10 14.56 -4.96
N THR A 46 -5.35 15.06 -3.96
CA THR A 46 -4.36 16.11 -4.16
C THR A 46 -3.29 15.70 -5.17
N LEU A 47 -2.83 14.45 -5.09
CA LEU A 47 -1.84 13.93 -6.04
C LEU A 47 -2.41 13.79 -7.46
N CYS A 48 -3.62 13.23 -7.62
CA CYS A 48 -4.29 13.12 -8.91
C CYS A 48 -4.55 14.48 -9.56
N ASP A 49 -4.99 15.48 -8.78
CA ASP A 49 -5.23 16.83 -9.26
C ASP A 49 -3.92 17.51 -9.70
N ARG A 50 -2.85 17.36 -8.92
CA ARG A 50 -1.51 17.89 -9.25
C ARG A 50 -0.95 17.32 -10.55
N LEU A 51 -1.18 16.02 -10.80
CA LEU A 51 -0.66 15.31 -11.97
C LEU A 51 -1.62 15.31 -13.16
N ALA A 52 -2.81 15.89 -13.01
CA ALA A 52 -3.91 15.81 -13.96
C ALA A 52 -4.19 14.35 -14.41
N ALA A 53 -4.08 13.39 -13.48
CA ALA A 53 -4.22 11.97 -13.73
C ALA A 53 -5.51 11.41 -13.12
N PRO A 54 -6.09 10.33 -13.70
CA PRO A 54 -7.15 9.59 -13.04
C PRO A 54 -6.59 8.78 -11.85
N GLY A 55 -7.45 8.48 -10.87
CA GLY A 55 -7.05 7.73 -9.69
C GLY A 55 -8.06 6.68 -9.26
N LEU A 56 -7.55 5.60 -8.68
CA LEU A 56 -8.31 4.52 -8.08
C LEU A 56 -7.77 4.26 -6.67
N VAL A 57 -8.65 4.29 -5.68
CA VAL A 57 -8.35 3.93 -4.30
C VAL A 57 -9.31 2.83 -3.90
N TYR A 58 -8.84 1.76 -3.26
CA TYR A 58 -9.75 0.73 -2.78
C TYR A 58 -9.41 0.29 -1.36
N SER A 59 -10.41 -0.21 -0.65
CA SER A 59 -10.24 -0.89 0.62
C SER A 59 -10.17 -2.39 0.36
N ARG A 60 -9.10 -3.04 0.86
CA ARG A 60 -8.96 -4.51 0.79
C ARG A 60 -10.05 -5.18 1.62
N ARG A 61 -10.33 -6.48 1.39
CA ARG A 61 -11.22 -7.28 2.24
C ARG A 61 -10.85 -7.15 3.72
N GLY A 62 -11.83 -6.95 4.57
CA GLY A 62 -11.68 -6.71 6.01
C GLY A 62 -11.38 -5.26 6.38
N TYR A 63 -11.34 -4.33 5.41
CA TYR A 63 -11.05 -2.92 5.66
C TYR A 63 -12.10 -2.01 5.03
N GLY A 64 -12.22 -0.79 5.56
CA GLY A 64 -13.15 0.22 5.08
C GLY A 64 -14.57 -0.29 5.15
N ARG A 65 -15.24 -0.28 4.01
CA ARG A 65 -16.60 -0.80 3.78
C ARG A 65 -16.61 -2.05 2.90
N SER A 66 -15.46 -2.64 2.66
CA SER A 66 -15.35 -3.89 1.92
C SER A 66 -15.86 -5.05 2.74
N THR A 67 -16.15 -6.18 2.09
CA THR A 67 -16.56 -7.42 2.75
C THR A 67 -15.70 -7.71 3.97
N PRO A 68 -16.27 -7.93 5.16
CA PRO A 68 -15.53 -8.29 6.36
C PRO A 68 -14.74 -9.59 6.20
N LEU A 69 -13.73 -9.79 7.05
CA LEU A 69 -13.02 -11.07 7.12
C LEU A 69 -13.97 -12.13 7.72
N ALA A 70 -14.11 -13.26 7.05
CA ALA A 70 -14.81 -14.43 7.58
C ALA A 70 -13.86 -15.33 8.40
N GLU A 71 -12.55 -15.28 8.09
CA GLU A 71 -11.51 -16.11 8.68
C GLU A 71 -10.24 -15.29 8.89
N SER A 72 -9.36 -15.77 9.77
CA SER A 72 -8.04 -15.15 9.99
C SER A 72 -7.22 -15.15 8.70
N ARG A 73 -6.37 -14.15 8.51
CA ARG A 73 -5.46 -14.08 7.36
C ARG A 73 -4.39 -15.15 7.46
N GLY A 74 -4.13 -15.83 6.34
CA GLY A 74 -2.94 -16.66 6.19
C GLY A 74 -1.67 -15.83 6.01
N THR A 75 -0.51 -16.45 6.20
CA THR A 75 0.81 -15.81 6.04
C THR A 75 1.12 -15.38 4.60
N ASP A 76 0.33 -15.83 3.64
CA ASP A 76 0.39 -15.52 2.21
C ASP A 76 -0.52 -14.36 1.79
N TYR A 77 -1.20 -13.68 2.73
CA TYR A 77 -2.24 -12.70 2.41
C TYR A 77 -1.77 -11.56 1.50
N LEU A 78 -0.51 -11.10 1.62
CA LEU A 78 0.06 -10.06 0.76
C LEU A 78 0.26 -10.58 -0.67
N HIS A 79 0.66 -11.84 -0.81
CA HIS A 79 0.80 -12.49 -2.13
C HIS A 79 -0.55 -12.67 -2.81
N ARG A 80 -1.58 -13.16 -2.07
CA ARG A 80 -2.94 -13.32 -2.59
C ARG A 80 -3.52 -11.97 -3.03
N GLU A 81 -3.31 -10.92 -2.24
CA GLU A 81 -3.74 -9.57 -2.61
C GLU A 81 -3.06 -9.10 -3.89
N ALA A 82 -1.73 -9.28 -4.00
CA ALA A 82 -0.95 -8.84 -5.15
C ALA A 82 -1.21 -9.64 -6.44
N TRP A 83 -1.46 -10.95 -6.33
CA TRP A 83 -1.48 -11.85 -7.47
C TRP A 83 -2.88 -12.25 -7.92
N ASP A 84 -3.86 -12.20 -7.04
CA ASP A 84 -5.23 -12.63 -7.33
C ASP A 84 -6.22 -11.45 -7.30
N VAL A 85 -6.27 -10.71 -6.19
CA VAL A 85 -7.29 -9.66 -5.98
C VAL A 85 -6.99 -8.42 -6.81
N LEU A 86 -5.79 -7.82 -6.66
CA LEU A 86 -5.43 -6.57 -7.34
C LEU A 86 -5.53 -6.69 -8.88
N PRO A 87 -4.97 -7.73 -9.55
CA PRO A 87 -5.13 -7.84 -11.01
C PRO A 87 -6.59 -8.05 -11.43
N ALA A 88 -7.41 -8.75 -10.63
CA ALA A 88 -8.84 -8.89 -10.90
C ALA A 88 -9.58 -7.56 -10.79
N LEU A 89 -9.28 -6.78 -9.73
CA LEU A 89 -9.84 -5.44 -9.54
C LEU A 89 -9.46 -4.50 -10.69
N LEU A 90 -8.19 -4.46 -11.09
CA LEU A 90 -7.71 -3.61 -12.18
C LEU A 90 -8.43 -3.94 -13.50
N ARG A 91 -8.62 -5.22 -13.82
CA ARG A 91 -9.41 -5.65 -15.00
C ARG A 91 -10.86 -5.18 -14.92
N ARG A 92 -11.51 -5.30 -13.76
CA ARG A 92 -12.91 -4.86 -13.55
C ARG A 92 -13.05 -3.34 -13.62
N CYS A 93 -11.98 -2.61 -13.34
CA CYS A 93 -11.94 -1.15 -13.40
C CYS A 93 -11.43 -0.59 -14.74
N ASP A 94 -11.10 -1.45 -15.71
CA ASP A 94 -10.48 -1.08 -17.00
C ASP A 94 -9.17 -0.28 -16.83
N VAL A 95 -8.40 -0.60 -15.78
CA VAL A 95 -7.10 0.02 -15.52
C VAL A 95 -5.99 -0.86 -16.07
N LEU A 96 -5.34 -0.37 -17.12
CA LEU A 96 -4.18 -1.02 -17.75
C LEU A 96 -2.91 -0.30 -17.31
N GLN A 97 -1.85 -1.04 -17.02
CA GLN A 97 -0.52 -0.51 -16.67
C GLN A 97 -0.55 0.70 -15.70
N PRO A 98 -1.07 0.56 -14.49
CA PRO A 98 -1.16 1.66 -13.53
C PRO A 98 0.22 2.14 -13.04
N LEU A 99 0.28 3.34 -12.48
CA LEU A 99 1.29 3.71 -11.51
C LEU A 99 0.75 3.35 -10.12
N LEU A 100 1.32 2.31 -9.48
CA LEU A 100 0.92 1.91 -8.14
C LEU A 100 1.57 2.82 -7.09
N VAL A 101 0.77 3.29 -6.14
CA VAL A 101 1.22 4.09 -4.99
C VAL A 101 0.86 3.32 -3.73
N GLY A 102 1.83 2.60 -3.15
CA GLY A 102 1.62 1.71 -2.02
C GLY A 102 2.24 2.24 -0.73
N HIS A 103 1.53 2.07 0.40
CA HIS A 103 2.05 2.39 1.72
C HIS A 103 2.08 1.12 2.60
N SER A 104 3.22 0.86 3.27
CA SER A 104 3.41 -0.27 4.19
C SER A 104 3.02 -1.61 3.52
N ASP A 105 2.01 -2.36 4.02
CA ASP A 105 1.44 -3.53 3.34
C ASP A 105 1.19 -3.27 1.85
N GLY A 106 0.58 -2.11 1.53
CA GLY A 106 0.31 -1.72 0.15
C GLY A 106 1.58 -1.52 -0.68
N GLY A 107 2.68 -1.13 -0.05
CA GLY A 107 4.01 -1.06 -0.67
C GLY A 107 4.56 -2.44 -1.00
N SER A 108 4.42 -3.39 -0.07
CA SER A 108 4.80 -4.80 -0.28
C SER A 108 3.96 -5.45 -1.38
N ILE A 109 2.64 -5.18 -1.39
CA ILE A 109 1.71 -5.63 -2.45
C ILE A 109 2.12 -5.06 -3.81
N ALA A 110 2.50 -3.77 -3.89
CA ALA A 110 2.95 -3.16 -5.14
C ALA A 110 4.24 -3.81 -5.70
N LEU A 111 5.19 -4.14 -4.81
CA LEU A 111 6.42 -4.86 -5.17
C LEU A 111 6.10 -6.27 -5.69
N LEU A 112 5.30 -7.05 -4.96
CA LEU A 112 4.86 -8.39 -5.37
C LEU A 112 4.09 -8.36 -6.70
N TYR A 113 3.22 -7.36 -6.90
CA TYR A 113 2.51 -7.17 -8.16
C TYR A 113 3.49 -6.91 -9.30
N ALA A 114 4.43 -5.97 -9.14
CA ALA A 114 5.40 -5.61 -10.17
C ALA A 114 6.38 -6.74 -10.52
N ALA A 115 6.60 -7.68 -9.60
CA ALA A 115 7.43 -8.86 -9.84
C ALA A 115 6.78 -9.87 -10.81
N ARG A 116 5.45 -9.84 -10.97
CA ARG A 116 4.69 -10.80 -11.78
C ARG A 116 3.93 -10.16 -12.94
N PHE A 117 3.55 -8.89 -12.79
CA PHE A 117 2.82 -8.12 -13.79
C PHE A 117 3.64 -6.90 -14.19
N ASP A 118 3.21 -6.17 -15.19
CA ASP A 118 3.93 -5.03 -15.76
C ASP A 118 3.19 -3.71 -15.53
N PRO A 119 3.22 -3.13 -14.31
CA PRO A 119 2.71 -1.79 -14.09
C PRO A 119 3.60 -0.75 -14.77
N ARG A 120 3.05 0.42 -15.07
CA ARG A 120 3.83 1.52 -15.66
C ARG A 120 4.98 1.97 -14.75
N ALA A 121 4.76 2.01 -13.46
CA ALA A 121 5.75 2.27 -12.41
C ALA A 121 5.17 1.92 -11.04
N ILE A 122 6.02 1.86 -10.01
CA ILE A 122 5.60 1.77 -8.61
C ILE A 122 6.29 2.83 -7.75
N ALA A 123 5.52 3.43 -6.85
CA ALA A 123 6.02 4.27 -5.75
C ALA A 123 5.60 3.62 -4.43
N VAL A 124 6.57 3.15 -3.66
CA VAL A 124 6.33 2.44 -2.39
C VAL A 124 6.85 3.27 -1.22
N MET A 125 5.98 3.47 -0.22
CA MET A 125 6.28 4.23 0.99
C MET A 125 6.32 3.28 2.18
N ALA A 126 7.43 3.27 2.91
CA ALA A 126 7.66 2.40 4.08
C ALA A 126 7.27 0.93 3.84
N PRO A 127 7.68 0.31 2.71
CA PRO A 127 7.34 -1.08 2.41
C PRO A 127 8.11 -2.03 3.31
N HIS A 128 7.59 -3.26 3.48
CA HIS A 128 8.35 -4.37 4.05
C HIS A 128 8.68 -5.39 2.96
N VAL A 129 9.91 -5.89 2.96
CA VAL A 129 10.34 -7.02 2.12
C VAL A 129 10.82 -8.20 2.97
N PHE A 130 10.97 -7.99 4.28
CA PHE A 130 11.22 -9.01 5.30
C PHE A 130 10.75 -8.50 6.66
N VAL A 131 10.62 -9.39 7.64
CA VAL A 131 10.19 -9.04 9.01
C VAL A 131 11.41 -8.73 9.89
N GLU A 132 11.40 -7.56 10.55
CA GLU A 132 12.43 -7.10 11.49
C GLU A 132 11.93 -7.17 12.94
N ASP A 133 12.86 -7.16 13.92
CA ASP A 133 12.50 -7.10 15.35
C ASP A 133 11.78 -5.80 15.70
N ILE A 134 12.19 -4.68 15.09
CA ILE A 134 11.52 -3.39 15.26
C ILE A 134 10.06 -3.44 14.76
N THR A 135 9.80 -4.17 13.66
CA THR A 135 8.44 -4.38 13.14
C THR A 135 7.57 -5.06 14.19
N ILE A 136 8.05 -6.20 14.75
CA ILE A 136 7.30 -6.94 15.77
C ILE A 136 7.07 -6.09 17.01
N ALA A 137 8.08 -5.34 17.46
CA ALA A 137 7.95 -4.43 18.60
C ALA A 137 6.87 -3.37 18.35
N GLY A 138 6.82 -2.75 17.14
CA GLY A 138 5.79 -1.79 16.76
C GLY A 138 4.39 -2.41 16.71
N ILE A 139 4.25 -3.63 16.19
CA ILE A 139 2.98 -4.38 16.16
C ILE A 139 2.49 -4.70 17.58
N LEU A 140 3.38 -5.10 18.49
CA LEU A 140 3.05 -5.32 19.91
C LEU A 140 2.63 -4.03 20.62
N GLN A 141 3.28 -2.89 20.31
CA GLN A 141 2.85 -1.59 20.83
C GLN A 141 1.44 -1.21 20.32
N ALA A 142 1.13 -1.50 19.06
CA ALA A 142 -0.21 -1.31 18.53
C ALA A 142 -1.25 -2.19 19.25
N ARG A 143 -0.90 -3.46 19.61
CA ARG A 143 -1.76 -4.33 20.42
C ARG A 143 -2.03 -3.72 21.79
N ALA A 144 -1.00 -3.27 22.49
CA ALA A 144 -1.16 -2.62 23.79
C ALA A 144 -2.05 -1.35 23.69
N ALA A 145 -1.86 -0.52 22.65
CA ALA A 145 -2.69 0.66 22.42
C ALA A 145 -4.15 0.31 22.10
N TRP A 146 -4.40 -0.83 21.44
CA TRP A 146 -5.75 -1.35 21.22
C TRP A 146 -6.40 -1.79 22.52
N ASP A 147 -5.69 -2.58 23.33
CA ASP A 147 -6.18 -3.08 24.62
C ASP A 147 -6.49 -1.94 25.59
N GLU A 148 -5.75 -0.83 25.51
CA GLU A 148 -6.03 0.41 26.22
C GLU A 148 -7.20 1.25 25.62
N GLY A 149 -7.80 0.80 24.53
CA GLY A 149 -8.92 1.49 23.85
C GLY A 149 -8.51 2.69 22.98
N LYS A 150 -7.23 3.01 22.85
CA LYS A 150 -6.73 4.19 22.12
C LYS A 150 -6.96 4.11 20.61
N LEU A 151 -7.01 2.91 20.03
CA LEU A 151 -7.13 2.71 18.59
C LEU A 151 -8.56 2.44 18.11
N LYS A 152 -9.44 1.90 18.95
CA LYS A 152 -10.77 1.46 18.54
C LYS A 152 -11.62 2.60 17.94
N GLN A 153 -11.71 3.74 18.60
CA GLN A 153 -12.48 4.88 18.10
C GLN A 153 -11.90 5.50 16.80
N PRO A 154 -10.57 5.73 16.67
CA PRO A 154 -9.99 6.15 15.40
C PRO A 154 -10.26 5.20 14.24
N LEU A 155 -10.17 3.89 14.46
CA LEU A 155 -10.42 2.88 13.43
C LEU A 155 -11.91 2.78 13.07
N ALA A 156 -12.83 2.91 14.02
CA ALA A 156 -14.27 2.93 13.76
C ALA A 156 -14.73 4.12 12.88
N ARG A 157 -13.90 5.14 12.68
CA ARG A 157 -14.20 6.25 11.75
C ARG A 157 -13.92 5.90 10.30
N VAL A 158 -13.13 4.87 10.05
CA VAL A 158 -12.62 4.52 8.71
C VAL A 158 -12.86 3.05 8.34
N HIS A 159 -13.45 2.25 9.25
CA HIS A 159 -13.82 0.84 9.03
C HIS A 159 -15.20 0.56 9.60
N ASP A 160 -16.01 -0.18 8.87
CA ASP A 160 -17.31 -0.68 9.35
C ASP A 160 -17.12 -1.78 10.40
N ASP A 161 -16.03 -2.57 10.29
CA ASP A 161 -15.59 -3.57 11.26
C ASP A 161 -14.18 -3.24 11.77
N PRO A 162 -14.04 -2.37 12.79
CA PRO A 162 -12.72 -1.99 13.31
C PRO A 162 -12.01 -3.13 14.05
N ASP A 163 -12.76 -4.06 14.68
CA ASP A 163 -12.19 -5.22 15.37
C ASP A 163 -11.60 -6.20 14.33
N GLY A 164 -12.35 -6.55 13.29
CA GLY A 164 -11.85 -7.40 12.22
C GLY A 164 -10.68 -6.79 11.46
N ALA A 165 -10.71 -5.48 11.20
CA ALA A 165 -9.60 -4.77 10.56
C ALA A 165 -8.33 -4.83 11.42
N PHE A 166 -8.45 -4.58 12.74
CA PHE A 166 -7.32 -4.58 13.65
C PHE A 166 -6.75 -5.98 13.84
N PHE A 167 -7.56 -6.96 14.24
CA PHE A 167 -7.09 -8.31 14.52
C PHE A 167 -6.64 -9.04 13.25
N GLY A 168 -7.32 -8.82 12.11
CA GLY A 168 -6.90 -9.37 10.83
C GLY A 168 -5.48 -8.94 10.41
N TRP A 169 -5.04 -7.74 10.78
CA TRP A 169 -3.68 -7.26 10.56
C TRP A 169 -2.73 -7.66 11.68
N ASN A 170 -3.10 -7.38 12.93
CA ASN A 170 -2.22 -7.56 14.08
C ASN A 170 -1.86 -9.03 14.32
N ASP A 171 -2.84 -9.94 14.21
CA ASP A 171 -2.64 -11.35 14.50
C ASP A 171 -1.73 -12.02 13.47
N VAL A 172 -1.89 -11.73 12.17
CA VAL A 172 -1.01 -12.30 11.14
C VAL A 172 0.44 -11.81 11.28
N TRP A 173 0.64 -10.53 11.62
CA TRP A 173 2.00 -10.00 11.83
C TRP A 173 2.67 -10.54 13.10
N LEU A 174 1.90 -10.96 14.11
CA LEU A 174 2.38 -11.59 15.33
C LEU A 174 2.42 -13.13 15.24
N ASP A 175 1.92 -13.72 14.18
CA ASP A 175 2.00 -15.16 13.95
C ASP A 175 3.48 -15.58 13.86
N PRO A 176 3.93 -16.54 14.67
CA PRO A 176 5.30 -17.06 14.58
C PRO A 176 5.68 -17.56 13.19
N ALA A 177 4.73 -18.08 12.41
CA ALA A 177 4.96 -18.52 11.04
C ALA A 177 5.24 -17.34 10.10
N PHE A 178 4.68 -16.13 10.36
CA PHE A 178 4.95 -14.94 9.57
C PHE A 178 6.34 -14.33 9.85
N ARG A 179 6.98 -14.72 10.95
CA ARG A 179 8.32 -14.22 11.31
C ARG A 179 9.38 -14.48 10.24
N ALA A 180 9.23 -15.56 9.49
CA ALA A 180 10.12 -15.94 8.38
C ALA A 180 9.70 -15.33 7.03
N TRP A 181 8.64 -14.52 6.99
CA TRP A 181 8.15 -13.90 5.76
C TRP A 181 9.23 -12.99 5.15
N ASN A 182 9.53 -13.22 3.89
CA ASN A 182 10.55 -12.52 3.13
C ASN A 182 10.21 -12.64 1.64
N ILE A 183 10.21 -11.52 0.93
CA ILE A 183 9.90 -11.45 -0.51
C ILE A 183 11.10 -10.99 -1.35
N GLU A 184 12.31 -11.01 -0.81
CA GLU A 184 13.49 -10.55 -1.56
C GLU A 184 13.75 -11.39 -2.81
N ALA A 185 13.42 -12.69 -2.75
CA ALA A 185 13.59 -13.61 -3.88
C ALA A 185 12.64 -13.32 -5.06
N GLU A 186 11.51 -12.66 -4.80
CA GLU A 186 10.51 -12.27 -5.80
C GLU A 186 10.86 -10.96 -6.52
N LEU A 187 11.74 -10.11 -5.95
CA LEU A 187 11.99 -8.76 -6.49
C LEU A 187 12.79 -8.71 -7.83
N PRO A 188 13.75 -9.60 -8.11
CA PRO A 188 14.60 -9.48 -9.30
C PRO A 188 13.86 -9.42 -10.66
N PRO A 189 12.64 -9.98 -10.84
CA PRO A 189 11.88 -9.85 -12.07
C PRO A 189 11.31 -8.47 -12.34
N ILE A 190 11.27 -7.54 -11.36
CA ILE A 190 10.71 -6.19 -11.52
C ILE A 190 11.49 -5.43 -12.61
N ARG A 191 10.76 -4.92 -13.62
CA ARG A 191 11.31 -4.18 -14.77
C ARG A 191 10.86 -2.73 -14.83
N CYS A 192 9.72 -2.41 -14.24
CA CYS A 192 9.21 -1.05 -14.22
C CYS A 192 10.06 -0.13 -13.33
N PRO A 193 10.02 1.20 -13.53
CA PRO A 193 10.62 2.15 -12.62
C PRO A 193 10.08 2.05 -11.20
N VAL A 194 10.98 2.02 -10.20
CA VAL A 194 10.66 1.93 -8.78
C VAL A 194 11.14 3.18 -8.06
N LEU A 195 10.24 3.80 -7.28
CA LEU A 195 10.56 4.81 -6.28
C LEU A 195 10.26 4.24 -4.89
N ALA A 196 11.27 4.07 -4.05
CA ALA A 196 11.13 3.60 -2.68
C ALA A 196 11.40 4.75 -1.69
N ILE A 197 10.45 5.00 -0.79
CA ILE A 197 10.42 6.15 0.12
C ILE A 197 10.34 5.64 1.55
N GLN A 198 11.14 6.18 2.47
CA GLN A 198 11.04 5.85 3.90
C GLN A 198 11.55 6.98 4.77
N GLY A 199 10.92 7.16 5.93
CA GLY A 199 11.36 8.05 6.98
C GLY A 199 12.49 7.46 7.81
N HIS A 200 13.42 8.31 8.30
CA HIS A 200 14.48 7.86 9.20
C HIS A 200 13.96 7.48 10.59
N ASP A 201 12.81 8.05 10.99
CA ASP A 201 12.19 7.84 12.30
C ASP A 201 11.03 6.82 12.22
N ASP A 202 11.06 5.93 11.21
CA ASP A 202 10.07 4.87 11.03
C ASP A 202 10.16 3.86 12.19
N GLN A 203 9.07 3.75 12.94
CA GLN A 203 8.98 2.89 14.12
C GLN A 203 8.64 1.41 13.80
N TYR A 204 8.39 1.07 12.54
CA TYR A 204 8.08 -0.29 12.10
C TYR A 204 9.17 -0.91 11.23
N ALA A 205 10.07 -0.10 10.66
CA ALA A 205 11.05 -0.61 9.70
C ALA A 205 12.35 0.21 9.70
N THR A 206 13.48 -0.44 9.51
CA THR A 206 14.75 0.25 9.28
C THR A 206 14.96 0.58 7.80
N MET A 207 15.94 1.44 7.49
CA MET A 207 16.35 1.72 6.11
C MET A 207 16.84 0.48 5.34
N GLU A 208 17.04 -0.64 6.02
CA GLU A 208 17.46 -1.89 5.40
C GLU A 208 16.39 -2.42 4.43
N GLN A 209 15.11 -2.13 4.66
CA GLN A 209 14.04 -2.44 3.70
C GLN A 209 14.34 -1.84 2.33
N LEU A 210 14.65 -0.52 2.30
CA LEU A 210 14.97 0.18 1.05
C LEU A 210 16.28 -0.33 0.42
N HIS A 211 17.29 -0.61 1.25
CA HIS A 211 18.57 -1.09 0.75
C HIS A 211 18.45 -2.47 0.09
N ARG A 212 17.64 -3.37 0.64
CA ARG A 212 17.38 -4.68 0.05
C ARG A 212 16.59 -4.58 -1.24
N ILE A 213 15.59 -3.69 -1.30
CA ILE A 213 14.89 -3.40 -2.57
C ILE A 213 15.89 -2.92 -3.64
N ALA A 214 16.74 -1.94 -3.32
CA ALA A 214 17.70 -1.40 -4.27
C ALA A 214 18.77 -2.42 -4.70
N ARG A 215 19.15 -3.35 -3.83
CA ARG A 215 20.05 -4.48 -4.20
C ARG A 215 19.39 -5.44 -5.19
N ALA A 216 18.12 -5.76 -4.98
CA ALA A 216 17.38 -6.68 -5.84
C ALA A 216 16.94 -6.02 -7.16
N VAL A 217 16.64 -4.72 -7.13
CA VAL A 217 16.19 -3.91 -8.29
C VAL A 217 17.09 -2.67 -8.40
N PRO A 218 18.26 -2.76 -9.04
CA PRO A 218 19.29 -1.70 -9.04
C PRO A 218 18.83 -0.34 -9.60
N ALA A 219 17.81 -0.32 -10.46
CA ALA A 219 17.25 0.91 -11.03
C ALA A 219 16.32 1.67 -10.06
N THR A 220 16.14 1.18 -8.81
CA THR A 220 15.30 1.80 -7.79
C THR A 220 15.84 3.16 -7.38
N GLN A 221 14.97 4.18 -7.42
CA GLN A 221 15.23 5.48 -6.83
C GLN A 221 14.87 5.46 -5.34
N LEU A 222 15.79 5.92 -4.49
CA LEU A 222 15.56 5.99 -3.04
C LEU A 222 15.30 7.44 -2.60
N LEU A 223 14.21 7.65 -1.86
CA LEU A 223 13.93 8.88 -1.14
C LEU A 223 13.91 8.59 0.36
N LYS A 224 14.94 9.04 1.06
CA LYS A 224 15.09 8.92 2.52
C LYS A 224 14.78 10.26 3.16
N LEU A 225 13.78 10.29 4.06
CA LEU A 225 13.27 11.52 4.65
C LEU A 225 13.70 11.62 6.11
N ARG A 226 14.32 12.75 6.49
CA ARG A 226 14.57 13.07 7.90
C ARG A 226 13.29 13.61 8.53
N ASP A 227 13.17 13.54 9.85
CA ASP A 227 12.01 14.01 10.61
C ASP A 227 10.70 13.43 10.04
N CYS A 228 10.70 12.13 9.75
CA CYS A 228 9.63 11.43 9.09
C CYS A 228 9.52 9.99 9.63
N GLY A 229 8.34 9.62 10.09
CA GLY A 229 8.00 8.30 10.59
C GLY A 229 7.50 7.36 9.50
N HIS A 230 6.65 6.40 9.91
CA HIS A 230 6.12 5.33 9.05
C HIS A 230 5.11 5.81 7.99
N ALA A 231 4.64 7.06 8.06
CA ALA A 231 3.63 7.58 7.13
C ALA A 231 4.13 8.78 6.32
N PRO A 232 5.11 8.60 5.39
CA PRO A 232 5.73 9.69 4.63
C PRO A 232 4.73 10.64 3.95
N GLN A 233 3.61 10.11 3.45
CA GLN A 233 2.53 10.88 2.81
C GLN A 233 1.78 11.79 3.79
N ARG A 234 1.91 11.57 5.10
CA ARG A 234 1.32 12.42 6.15
C ARG A 234 2.35 13.38 6.73
N ASP A 235 3.57 12.88 6.98
CA ASP A 235 4.61 13.63 7.64
C ASP A 235 5.29 14.64 6.70
N GLN A 236 5.51 14.22 5.44
CA GLN A 236 6.22 14.99 4.41
C GLN A 236 5.49 14.97 3.06
N PRO A 237 4.20 15.33 3.00
CA PRO A 237 3.36 15.15 1.81
C PRO A 237 3.91 15.83 0.56
N GLU A 238 4.51 17.01 0.71
CA GLU A 238 5.03 17.76 -0.43
C GLU A 238 6.25 17.09 -1.08
N ALA A 239 7.20 16.60 -0.28
CA ALA A 239 8.36 15.87 -0.77
C ALA A 239 7.95 14.57 -1.47
N VAL A 240 6.99 13.84 -0.89
CA VAL A 240 6.43 12.60 -1.46
C VAL A 240 5.72 12.88 -2.79
N MET A 241 4.82 13.86 -2.83
CA MET A 241 4.09 14.21 -4.06
C MET A 241 5.01 14.69 -5.17
N GLN A 242 6.05 15.46 -4.84
CA GLN A 242 7.06 15.92 -5.81
C GLN A 242 7.84 14.73 -6.39
N ALA A 243 8.24 13.76 -5.56
CA ALA A 243 8.99 12.59 -6.01
C ALA A 243 8.13 11.68 -6.91
N ILE A 244 6.88 11.44 -6.51
CA ILE A 244 5.93 10.66 -7.34
C ILE A 244 5.63 11.41 -8.65
N GLY A 245 5.52 12.74 -8.62
CA GLY A 245 5.34 13.56 -9.81
C GLY A 245 6.49 13.41 -10.81
N LYS A 246 7.74 13.43 -10.33
CA LYS A 246 8.92 13.19 -11.19
C LYS A 246 8.89 11.79 -11.81
N LEU A 247 8.50 10.76 -11.04
CA LEU A 247 8.33 9.41 -11.55
C LEU A 247 7.25 9.36 -12.63
N HIS A 248 6.08 9.97 -12.38
CA HIS A 248 4.96 10.02 -13.34
C HIS A 248 5.33 10.70 -14.65
N CYS A 249 6.02 11.87 -14.60
CA CYS A 249 6.48 12.55 -15.82
C CYS A 249 7.43 11.68 -16.64
N ARG A 250 8.40 11.04 -15.98
CA ARG A 250 9.37 10.17 -16.66
C ARG A 250 8.71 8.99 -17.40
N VAL A 251 7.69 8.36 -16.81
CA VAL A 251 7.01 7.22 -17.46
C VAL A 251 5.99 7.66 -18.51
N LYS A 252 5.53 8.91 -18.46
CA LYS A 252 4.67 9.49 -19.50
C LYS A 252 5.47 9.80 -20.77
N GLU A 253 6.71 10.25 -20.65
CA GLU A 253 7.60 10.56 -21.77
C GLU A 253 8.11 9.29 -22.50
N ALA A 254 8.11 8.14 -21.80
CA ALA A 254 8.56 6.86 -22.34
C ALA A 254 7.43 6.03 -23.02
N ALA A 255 6.21 6.55 -23.05
CA ALA A 255 5.03 5.91 -23.65
C ALA A 255 4.72 6.45 -25.05
#